data_d8d2eee4b89266f0532794b4f100a246
#
_entry.id   d8d2eee4b89266f0532794b4f100a246
#
_cell.length_a   1.000
_cell.length_b   1.000
_cell.length_c   1.000
_cell.angle_alpha   90.00
_cell.angle_beta   90.00
_cell.angle_gamma   90.00
#
_symmetry.space_group_name_H-M   'P 1'
#
loop_
_entity.id
_entity.type
_entity.pdbx_description
1 polymer ?
#
loop_
_entity_poly.entity_id
_entity_poly.type
_entity_poly.pdbx_seq_one_letter_code
_entity_poly.pdbx_strand_id
1 'polypeptide(L)'
;MFTGLMLNTWIAGSIVAVIAGMVGFFAVLRGQTFAAHAIPNGAFAGAAGASLLGINVLWGLAVFAVGGALGIGALGSERQGRKGRNDVVTALGLVLMLGLGALFISVSSEYAEETYALLFGEVFGISQNEVLPILLLGIVSVVAIGVAFRPLMLTSALPEVAEARGVSTRRADLYFLVVMALATSMTVPVVGALLMFSLMIGPAAAARSVTARPGTALAFSVAIALVTVWISIALSYRTNWPLGFFVGVAGAVFYLLGQGARALGVSRTRLAA
;
A
#
# COMPACT_ATOMS: atom_id res chain seq x y z
N MET A 1 -27.03 -4.44 7.16
CA MET A 1 -25.81 -3.77 6.69
C MET A 1 -24.95 -3.15 7.82
N PHE A 2 -25.51 -2.90 8.98
CA PHE A 2 -24.79 -2.31 10.14
C PHE A 2 -24.94 -3.17 11.41
N THR A 3 -24.81 -4.48 11.29
CA THR A 3 -24.64 -5.41 12.42
C THR A 3 -23.17 -5.39 12.89
N GLY A 4 -22.89 -5.77 14.14
CA GLY A 4 -21.56 -5.55 14.75
C GLY A 4 -20.33 -5.95 13.91
N LEU A 5 -20.31 -7.13 13.29
CA LEU A 5 -19.20 -7.55 12.40
C LEU A 5 -19.05 -6.66 11.16
N MET A 6 -20.16 -6.26 10.55
CA MET A 6 -20.13 -5.34 9.40
C MET A 6 -19.64 -3.94 9.79
N LEU A 7 -19.91 -3.48 11.01
CA LEU A 7 -19.39 -2.20 11.48
C LEU A 7 -17.85 -2.24 11.56
N ASN A 8 -17.28 -3.32 12.09
CA ASN A 8 -15.82 -3.52 12.13
C ASN A 8 -15.21 -3.49 10.72
N THR A 9 -15.86 -4.13 9.75
CA THR A 9 -15.47 -4.11 8.33
C THR A 9 -15.41 -2.69 7.77
N TRP A 10 -16.46 -1.88 8.02
CA TRP A 10 -16.48 -0.49 7.55
C TRP A 10 -15.41 0.37 8.22
N ILE A 11 -15.18 0.19 9.52
CA ILE A 11 -14.16 0.93 10.27
C ILE A 11 -12.77 0.54 9.77
N ALA A 12 -12.43 -0.75 9.76
CA ALA A 12 -11.13 -1.23 9.33
C ALA A 12 -10.85 -0.87 7.86
N GLY A 13 -11.83 -1.09 6.97
CA GLY A 13 -11.73 -0.71 5.56
C GLY A 13 -11.50 0.78 5.36
N SER A 14 -12.16 1.64 6.15
CA SER A 14 -11.94 3.10 6.07
C SER A 14 -10.54 3.50 6.55
N ILE A 15 -10.04 2.90 7.64
CA ILE A 15 -8.66 3.14 8.13
C ILE A 15 -7.66 2.73 7.06
N VAL A 16 -7.80 1.52 6.51
CA VAL A 16 -6.95 1.00 5.44
C VAL A 16 -6.97 1.90 4.20
N ALA A 17 -8.15 2.37 3.78
CA ALA A 17 -8.29 3.25 2.63
C ALA A 17 -7.55 4.59 2.81
N VAL A 18 -7.65 5.20 3.99
CA VAL A 18 -6.93 6.45 4.30
C VAL A 18 -5.43 6.24 4.18
N ILE A 19 -4.92 5.16 4.77
CA ILE A 19 -3.49 4.86 4.78
C ILE A 19 -3.01 4.51 3.38
N ALA A 20 -3.74 3.64 2.67
CA ALA A 20 -3.42 3.27 1.30
C ALA A 20 -3.38 4.49 0.37
N GLY A 21 -4.35 5.41 0.49
CA GLY A 21 -4.39 6.65 -0.26
C GLY A 21 -3.19 7.57 0.04
N MET A 22 -2.78 7.69 1.31
CA MET A 22 -1.64 8.52 1.72
C MET A 22 -0.30 7.89 1.27
N VAL A 23 -0.08 6.62 1.57
CA VAL A 23 1.14 5.91 1.21
C VAL A 23 1.25 5.80 -0.32
N GLY A 24 0.15 5.48 -1.00
CA GLY A 24 0.08 5.38 -2.45
C GLY A 24 0.42 6.69 -3.14
N PHE A 25 -0.07 7.83 -2.63
CA PHE A 25 0.29 9.15 -3.16
C PHE A 25 1.82 9.35 -3.19
N PHE A 26 2.50 9.06 -2.08
CA PHE A 26 3.96 9.17 -2.02
C PHE A 26 4.65 8.09 -2.86
N ALA A 27 4.14 6.86 -2.91
CA ALA A 27 4.68 5.81 -3.76
C ALA A 27 4.70 6.20 -5.23
N VAL A 28 3.59 6.78 -5.74
CA VAL A 28 3.50 7.30 -7.11
C VAL A 28 4.39 8.54 -7.31
N LEU A 29 4.42 9.46 -6.33
CA LEU A 29 5.22 10.68 -6.42
C LEU A 29 6.71 10.38 -6.48
N ARG A 30 7.18 9.39 -5.70
CA ARG A 30 8.59 8.97 -5.61
C ARG A 30 9.01 7.97 -6.68
N GLY A 31 8.07 7.48 -7.50
CA GLY A 31 8.36 6.45 -8.50
C GLY A 31 8.66 5.08 -7.89
N GLN A 32 8.18 4.82 -6.66
CA GLN A 32 8.38 3.57 -5.92
C GLN A 32 7.16 2.63 -6.04
N THR A 33 6.47 2.69 -7.16
CA THR A 33 5.27 1.87 -7.43
C THR A 33 5.58 0.39 -7.44
N PHE A 34 6.77 -0.01 -7.90
CA PHE A 34 7.17 -1.40 -7.90
C PHE A 34 7.46 -1.92 -6.49
N ALA A 35 8.08 -1.14 -5.62
CA ALA A 35 8.22 -1.47 -4.20
C ALA A 35 6.85 -1.59 -3.50
N ALA A 36 5.90 -0.73 -3.86
CA ALA A 36 4.53 -0.81 -3.36
C ALA A 36 3.79 -2.08 -3.79
N HIS A 37 4.23 -2.76 -4.86
CA HIS A 37 3.76 -4.09 -5.25
C HIS A 37 4.56 -5.20 -4.53
N ALA A 38 5.88 -5.05 -4.47
CA ALA A 38 6.75 -6.09 -3.98
C ALA A 38 6.64 -6.31 -2.46
N ILE A 39 6.54 -5.24 -1.66
CA ILE A 39 6.50 -5.32 -0.20
C ILE A 39 5.26 -6.09 0.31
N PRO A 40 4.01 -5.78 -0.12
CA PRO A 40 2.83 -6.55 0.28
C PRO A 40 2.93 -8.04 -0.06
N ASN A 41 3.34 -8.32 -1.30
CA ASN A 41 3.46 -9.71 -1.76
C ASN A 41 4.61 -10.46 -1.09
N GLY A 42 5.72 -9.76 -0.77
CA GLY A 42 6.82 -10.34 -0.02
C GLY A 42 6.47 -10.60 1.46
N ALA A 43 5.64 -9.75 2.05
CA ALA A 43 5.17 -9.92 3.43
C ALA A 43 4.36 -11.21 3.63
N PHE A 44 3.70 -11.71 2.58
CA PHE A 44 3.00 -12.99 2.59
C PHE A 44 3.89 -14.16 3.07
N ALA A 45 5.16 -14.18 2.69
CA ALA A 45 6.11 -15.19 3.17
C ALA A 45 6.27 -15.16 4.70
N GLY A 46 6.24 -13.95 5.27
CA GLY A 46 6.28 -13.78 6.73
C GLY A 46 5.04 -14.31 7.42
N ALA A 47 3.87 -14.08 6.82
CA ALA A 47 2.61 -14.63 7.31
C ALA A 47 2.64 -16.17 7.32
N ALA A 48 3.02 -16.78 6.20
CA ALA A 48 3.16 -18.23 6.08
C ALA A 48 4.17 -18.81 7.06
N GLY A 49 5.32 -18.15 7.24
CA GLY A 49 6.33 -18.57 8.23
C GLY A 49 5.86 -18.44 9.67
N ALA A 50 5.11 -17.39 10.02
CA ALA A 50 4.55 -17.18 11.34
C ALA A 50 3.52 -18.26 11.69
N SER A 51 2.62 -18.57 10.74
CA SER A 51 1.64 -19.64 10.89
C SER A 51 2.34 -20.99 11.12
N LEU A 52 3.38 -21.32 10.34
CA LEU A 52 4.16 -22.53 10.50
C LEU A 52 4.80 -22.64 11.91
N LEU A 53 5.21 -21.50 12.50
CA LEU A 53 5.82 -21.45 13.84
C LEU A 53 4.78 -21.33 14.97
N GLY A 54 3.50 -21.26 14.67
CA GLY A 54 2.41 -21.07 15.63
C GLY A 54 2.44 -19.69 16.32
N ILE A 55 3.05 -18.68 15.70
CA ILE A 55 3.09 -17.30 16.19
C ILE A 55 2.09 -16.43 15.42
N ASN A 56 1.73 -15.29 16.01
CA ASN A 56 0.77 -14.39 15.39
C ASN A 56 1.23 -13.90 14.00
N VAL A 57 0.38 -14.10 13.01
CA VAL A 57 0.61 -13.78 11.58
C VAL A 57 1.01 -12.33 11.35
N LEU A 58 0.47 -11.39 12.14
CA LEU A 58 0.79 -9.96 12.03
C LEU A 58 2.28 -9.66 12.28
N TRP A 59 2.92 -10.39 13.21
CA TRP A 59 4.36 -10.25 13.45
C TRP A 59 5.18 -10.75 12.27
N GLY A 60 4.79 -11.89 11.69
CA GLY A 60 5.45 -12.40 10.48
C GLY A 60 5.34 -11.42 9.31
N LEU A 61 4.14 -10.91 9.05
CA LEU A 61 3.90 -9.85 8.05
C LEU A 61 4.80 -8.64 8.29
N ALA A 62 4.84 -8.12 9.53
CA ALA A 62 5.63 -6.94 9.87
C ALA A 62 7.13 -7.17 9.69
N VAL A 63 7.66 -8.29 10.19
CA VAL A 63 9.10 -8.62 10.10
C VAL A 63 9.54 -8.76 8.64
N PHE A 64 8.79 -9.50 7.83
CA PHE A 64 9.12 -9.70 6.41
C PHE A 64 8.90 -8.44 5.58
N ALA A 65 7.84 -7.68 5.82
CA ALA A 65 7.61 -6.41 5.13
C ALA A 65 8.74 -5.41 5.42
N VAL A 66 9.10 -5.23 6.71
CA VAL A 66 10.17 -4.31 7.11
C VAL A 66 11.54 -4.84 6.65
N GLY A 67 11.80 -6.14 6.79
CA GLY A 67 13.02 -6.77 6.30
C GLY A 67 13.20 -6.59 4.78
N GLY A 68 12.13 -6.81 4.02
CA GLY A 68 12.08 -6.56 2.57
C GLY A 68 12.31 -5.10 2.21
N ALA A 69 11.65 -4.17 2.91
CA ALA A 69 11.84 -2.74 2.72
C ALA A 69 13.28 -2.30 2.99
N LEU A 70 13.88 -2.79 4.08
CA LEU A 70 15.28 -2.52 4.41
C LEU A 70 16.25 -3.14 3.39
N GLY A 71 15.96 -4.38 2.94
CA GLY A 71 16.76 -5.05 1.90
C GLY A 71 16.72 -4.29 0.58
N ILE A 72 15.52 -3.90 0.11
CA ILE A 72 15.34 -3.09 -1.10
C ILE A 72 16.07 -1.74 -0.94
N GLY A 73 15.91 -1.07 0.19
CA GLY A 73 16.53 0.23 0.43
C GLY A 73 18.04 0.17 0.59
N ALA A 74 18.59 -0.90 1.20
CA ALA A 74 20.03 -1.06 1.38
C ALA A 74 20.75 -1.44 0.09
N LEU A 75 20.16 -2.35 -0.71
CA LEU A 75 20.74 -2.85 -1.96
C LEU A 75 20.44 -1.96 -3.16
N GLY A 76 19.42 -1.10 -3.05
CA GLY A 76 19.09 -0.10 -4.04
C GLY A 76 20.22 0.92 -4.23
N SER A 77 20.40 1.43 -5.46
CA SER A 77 21.46 2.40 -5.78
C SER A 77 20.94 3.83 -5.74
N GLU A 78 21.68 4.72 -5.05
CA GLU A 78 21.32 6.12 -4.87
C GLU A 78 21.56 7.01 -6.09
N ARG A 79 22.34 6.58 -7.06
CA ARG A 79 22.76 7.47 -8.15
C ARG A 79 21.66 7.62 -9.19
N GLN A 80 21.21 8.86 -9.36
CA GLN A 80 20.44 9.33 -10.50
C GLN A 80 20.99 8.71 -11.80
N GLY A 81 20.14 8.01 -12.54
CA GLY A 81 20.50 7.31 -13.78
C GLY A 81 20.40 5.77 -13.74
N ARG A 82 20.23 5.15 -12.56
CA ARG A 82 20.10 3.68 -12.43
C ARG A 82 18.73 3.22 -11.86
N LYS A 83 17.63 3.83 -12.31
CA LYS A 83 16.27 3.37 -11.94
C LYS A 83 16.11 1.87 -12.17
N GLY A 84 16.60 1.33 -13.27
CA GLY A 84 16.51 -0.10 -13.57
C GLY A 84 17.21 -1.03 -12.57
N ARG A 85 18.22 -0.56 -11.83
CA ARG A 85 18.86 -1.38 -10.80
C ARG A 85 18.01 -1.53 -9.55
N ASN A 86 17.28 -0.49 -9.16
CA ASN A 86 16.35 -0.57 -8.03
C ASN A 86 15.20 -1.51 -8.34
N ASP A 87 14.70 -1.49 -9.57
CA ASP A 87 13.65 -2.40 -10.02
C ASP A 87 14.13 -3.85 -10.03
N VAL A 88 15.38 -4.12 -10.46
CA VAL A 88 15.97 -5.47 -10.42
C VAL A 88 16.12 -5.97 -8.99
N VAL A 89 16.65 -5.15 -8.07
CA VAL A 89 16.77 -5.54 -6.64
C VAL A 89 15.41 -5.82 -6.04
N THR A 90 14.42 -5.00 -6.33
CA THR A 90 13.05 -5.17 -5.86
C THR A 90 12.42 -6.45 -6.43
N ALA A 91 12.65 -6.73 -7.73
CA ALA A 91 12.16 -7.94 -8.38
C ALA A 91 12.77 -9.21 -7.78
N LEU A 92 14.09 -9.24 -7.63
CA LEU A 92 14.79 -10.38 -7.02
C LEU A 92 14.39 -10.59 -5.57
N GLY A 93 14.23 -9.50 -4.79
CA GLY A 93 13.72 -9.54 -3.43
C GLY A 93 12.31 -10.12 -3.37
N LEU A 94 11.42 -9.69 -4.27
CA LEU A 94 10.06 -10.23 -4.37
C LEU A 94 10.07 -11.72 -4.69
N VAL A 95 10.84 -12.14 -5.71
CA VAL A 95 10.92 -13.57 -6.10
C VAL A 95 11.47 -14.42 -4.97
N LEU A 96 12.52 -13.95 -4.27
CA LEU A 96 13.07 -14.63 -3.10
C LEU A 96 12.03 -14.79 -1.99
N MET A 97 11.31 -13.73 -1.66
CA MET A 97 10.28 -13.74 -0.62
C MET A 97 9.11 -14.63 -1.00
N LEU A 98 8.63 -14.57 -2.25
CA LEU A 98 7.57 -15.48 -2.73
C LEU A 98 8.02 -16.93 -2.70
N GLY A 99 9.28 -17.21 -3.08
CA GLY A 99 9.87 -18.56 -3.00
C GLY A 99 9.93 -19.08 -1.56
N LEU A 100 10.32 -18.22 -0.61
CA LEU A 100 10.27 -18.57 0.84
C LEU A 100 8.84 -18.82 1.32
N GLY A 101 7.88 -18.00 0.88
CA GLY A 101 6.47 -18.20 1.19
C GLY A 101 5.95 -19.55 0.66
N ALA A 102 6.27 -19.87 -0.58
CA ALA A 102 5.93 -21.16 -1.18
C ALA A 102 6.58 -22.34 -0.43
N LEU A 103 7.85 -22.18 0.02
CA LEU A 103 8.53 -23.17 0.83
C LEU A 103 7.81 -23.37 2.18
N PHE A 104 7.49 -22.30 2.91
CA PHE A 104 6.79 -22.41 4.18
C PHE A 104 5.42 -23.06 4.03
N ILE A 105 4.69 -22.72 2.97
CA ILE A 105 3.43 -23.36 2.63
C ILE A 105 3.63 -24.85 2.35
N SER A 106 4.61 -25.26 1.60
CA SER A 106 4.82 -26.68 1.23
C SER A 106 5.13 -27.59 2.42
N VAL A 107 5.67 -27.02 3.50
CA VAL A 107 6.06 -27.77 4.72
C VAL A 107 4.90 -27.88 5.73
N SER A 108 3.86 -27.09 5.59
CA SER A 108 2.75 -27.06 6.51
C SER A 108 1.53 -27.82 5.98
N SER A 109 0.69 -28.30 6.89
CA SER A 109 -0.42 -29.21 6.58
C SER A 109 -1.83 -28.58 6.54
N GLU A 110 -1.99 -27.29 6.93
CA GLU A 110 -3.32 -26.70 7.15
C GLU A 110 -3.67 -25.50 6.22
N TYR A 111 -3.30 -25.48 4.98
CA TYR A 111 -2.91 -24.28 4.27
C TYR A 111 -3.83 -23.60 3.27
N ALA A 112 -4.86 -24.21 2.76
CA ALA A 112 -5.59 -23.61 1.62
C ALA A 112 -6.38 -22.35 2.03
N GLU A 113 -7.00 -22.37 3.19
CA GLU A 113 -7.95 -21.33 3.64
C GLU A 113 -7.23 -20.09 4.13
N GLU A 114 -6.22 -20.25 5.00
CA GLU A 114 -5.41 -19.15 5.53
C GLU A 114 -4.61 -18.42 4.42
N THR A 115 -4.04 -19.19 3.50
CA THR A 115 -3.34 -18.63 2.34
C THR A 115 -4.26 -17.81 1.46
N TYR A 116 -5.49 -18.29 1.22
CA TYR A 116 -6.48 -17.57 0.44
C TYR A 116 -6.86 -16.25 1.11
N ALA A 117 -7.12 -16.27 2.43
CA ALA A 117 -7.44 -15.08 3.21
C ALA A 117 -6.33 -14.01 3.15
N LEU A 118 -5.08 -14.40 3.26
CA LEU A 118 -3.93 -13.48 3.17
C LEU A 118 -3.72 -12.89 1.77
N LEU A 119 -3.97 -13.65 0.72
CA LEU A 119 -3.80 -13.17 -0.65
C LEU A 119 -4.94 -12.26 -1.12
N PHE A 120 -6.18 -12.62 -0.76
CA PHE A 120 -7.39 -11.93 -1.25
C PHE A 120 -8.08 -11.06 -0.21
N GLY A 121 -7.66 -11.15 1.05
CA GLY A 121 -8.23 -10.42 2.16
C GLY A 121 -9.51 -11.05 2.72
N GLU A 122 -9.73 -10.90 4.01
CA GLU A 122 -10.90 -11.43 4.72
C GLU A 122 -11.64 -10.32 5.47
N VAL A 123 -12.13 -9.34 4.73
CA VAL A 123 -12.74 -8.13 5.30
C VAL A 123 -13.96 -8.42 6.18
N PHE A 124 -14.73 -9.47 5.85
CA PHE A 124 -15.95 -9.81 6.59
C PHE A 124 -15.70 -10.60 7.88
N GLY A 125 -14.48 -11.09 8.08
CA GLY A 125 -14.06 -11.85 9.27
C GLY A 125 -13.41 -11.02 10.37
N ILE A 126 -13.25 -9.69 10.20
CA ILE A 126 -12.52 -8.84 11.14
C ILE A 126 -13.20 -8.82 12.52
N SER A 127 -12.52 -9.39 13.50
CA SER A 127 -12.95 -9.40 14.89
C SER A 127 -12.73 -8.03 15.56
N GLN A 128 -13.47 -7.76 16.65
CA GLN A 128 -13.25 -6.52 17.42
C GLN A 128 -11.81 -6.39 17.94
N ASN A 129 -11.16 -7.50 18.26
CA ASN A 129 -9.80 -7.50 18.78
C ASN A 129 -8.75 -7.11 17.72
N GLU A 130 -9.08 -7.22 16.44
CA GLU A 130 -8.20 -6.85 15.32
C GLU A 130 -8.34 -5.38 14.92
N VAL A 131 -9.50 -4.76 15.18
CA VAL A 131 -9.74 -3.35 14.85
C VAL A 131 -8.77 -2.42 15.59
N LEU A 132 -8.48 -2.69 16.87
CA LEU A 132 -7.59 -1.86 17.67
C LEU A 132 -6.14 -1.89 17.17
N PRO A 133 -5.49 -3.02 16.91
CA PRO A 133 -4.16 -3.07 16.27
C PRO A 133 -4.12 -2.37 14.92
N ILE A 134 -5.13 -2.56 14.07
CA ILE A 134 -5.24 -1.90 12.77
C ILE A 134 -5.30 -0.37 12.95
N LEU A 135 -6.10 0.12 13.90
CA LEU A 135 -6.21 1.55 14.20
C LEU A 135 -4.88 2.12 14.71
N LEU A 136 -4.23 1.45 15.66
CA LEU A 136 -2.96 1.92 16.24
C LEU A 136 -1.85 2.00 15.19
N LEU A 137 -1.64 0.94 14.42
CA LEU A 137 -0.66 0.93 13.32
C LEU A 137 -1.03 1.94 12.24
N GLY A 138 -2.33 2.14 12.01
CA GLY A 138 -2.85 3.17 11.13
C GLY A 138 -2.46 4.58 11.56
N ILE A 139 -2.69 4.90 12.81
CA ILE A 139 -2.30 6.18 13.40
C ILE A 139 -0.78 6.37 13.30
N VAL A 140 0.00 5.34 13.64
CA VAL A 140 1.46 5.37 13.52
C VAL A 140 1.88 5.68 12.08
N SER A 141 1.28 5.02 11.09
CA SER A 141 1.59 5.25 9.66
C SER A 141 1.22 6.67 9.21
N VAL A 142 0.05 7.16 9.60
CA VAL A 142 -0.41 8.53 9.28
C VAL A 142 0.50 9.57 9.93
N VAL A 143 0.83 9.40 11.22
CA VAL A 143 1.73 10.29 11.95
C VAL A 143 3.13 10.26 11.33
N ALA A 144 3.65 9.07 11.01
CA ALA A 144 4.95 8.92 10.36
C ALA A 144 5.03 9.66 9.02
N ILE A 145 4.00 9.53 8.17
CA ILE A 145 3.91 10.30 6.92
C ILE A 145 3.76 11.81 7.21
N GLY A 146 2.94 12.18 8.18
CA GLY A 146 2.70 13.59 8.55
C GLY A 146 3.97 14.30 9.01
N VAL A 147 4.75 13.68 9.88
CA VAL A 147 6.05 14.19 10.37
C VAL A 147 7.05 14.30 9.23
N ALA A 148 7.11 13.31 8.36
CA ALA A 148 8.02 13.29 7.23
C ALA A 148 7.46 13.96 5.96
N PHE A 149 6.27 14.56 6.01
CA PHE A 149 5.61 15.13 4.83
C PHE A 149 6.49 16.12 4.07
N ARG A 150 7.06 17.09 4.78
CA ARG A 150 7.94 18.11 4.17
C ARG A 150 9.21 17.52 3.56
N PRO A 151 10.02 16.72 4.30
CA PRO A 151 11.21 16.12 3.71
C PRO A 151 10.87 15.14 2.57
N LEU A 152 9.80 14.37 2.67
CA LEU A 152 9.36 13.48 1.59
C LEU A 152 8.96 14.26 0.34
N MET A 153 8.21 15.35 0.49
CA MET A 153 7.85 16.23 -0.63
C MET A 153 9.07 16.86 -1.26
N LEU A 154 9.99 17.41 -0.45
CA LEU A 154 11.18 18.09 -0.94
C LEU A 154 12.08 17.13 -1.72
N THR A 155 12.37 15.95 -1.16
CA THR A 155 13.22 14.94 -1.82
C THR A 155 12.57 14.33 -3.06
N SER A 156 11.22 14.37 -3.17
CA SER A 156 10.50 13.85 -4.34
C SER A 156 10.42 14.85 -5.49
N ALA A 157 10.26 16.14 -5.17
CA ALA A 157 10.07 17.19 -6.17
C ALA A 157 11.39 17.83 -6.61
N LEU A 158 12.32 18.04 -5.68
CA LEU A 158 13.56 18.79 -5.87
C LEU A 158 14.73 18.10 -5.10
N PRO A 159 15.18 16.92 -5.54
CA PRO A 159 16.18 16.13 -4.81
C PRO A 159 17.51 16.90 -4.63
N GLU A 160 17.94 17.64 -5.63
CA GLU A 160 19.19 18.45 -5.56
C GLU A 160 19.10 19.56 -4.50
N VAL A 161 17.94 20.21 -4.41
CA VAL A 161 17.69 21.25 -3.39
C VAL A 161 17.59 20.63 -1.99
N ALA A 162 17.02 19.42 -1.89
CA ALA A 162 16.95 18.68 -0.64
C ALA A 162 18.36 18.37 -0.10
N GLU A 163 19.24 17.85 -0.95
CA GLU A 163 20.62 17.54 -0.61
C GLU A 163 21.42 18.80 -0.23
N ALA A 164 21.26 19.89 -0.98
CA ALA A 164 21.86 21.18 -0.65
C ALA A 164 21.41 21.73 0.72
N ARG A 165 20.19 21.34 1.18
CA ARG A 165 19.66 21.67 2.52
C ARG A 165 19.99 20.62 3.59
N GLY A 166 20.84 19.64 3.30
CA GLY A 166 21.24 18.57 4.22
C GLY A 166 20.20 17.47 4.41
N VAL A 167 19.14 17.43 3.59
CA VAL A 167 18.12 16.36 3.61
C VAL A 167 18.56 15.25 2.65
N SER A 168 19.02 14.14 3.21
CA SER A 168 19.46 12.98 2.42
C SER A 168 18.29 12.29 1.74
N THR A 169 18.30 12.21 0.43
CA THR A 169 17.29 11.51 -0.39
C THR A 169 17.22 10.03 -0.01
N ARG A 170 18.37 9.37 0.23
CA ARG A 170 18.43 7.96 0.65
C ARG A 170 17.73 7.70 1.96
N ARG A 171 17.96 8.54 2.98
CA ARG A 171 17.29 8.38 4.28
C ARG A 171 15.79 8.55 4.14
N ALA A 172 15.36 9.50 3.31
CA ALA A 172 13.94 9.72 3.02
C ALA A 172 13.32 8.53 2.27
N ASP A 173 14.04 7.92 1.32
CA ASP A 173 13.59 6.72 0.62
C ASP A 173 13.46 5.52 1.55
N LEU A 174 14.51 5.25 2.35
CA LEU A 174 14.50 4.15 3.31
C LEU A 174 13.39 4.33 4.35
N TYR A 175 13.25 5.54 4.89
CA TYR A 175 12.16 5.87 5.82
C TYR A 175 10.79 5.59 5.20
N PHE A 176 10.57 6.05 3.98
CA PHE A 176 9.31 5.84 3.28
C PHE A 176 9.02 4.36 3.00
N LEU A 177 10.03 3.58 2.60
CA LEU A 177 9.89 2.13 2.42
C LEU A 177 9.50 1.42 3.72
N VAL A 178 10.08 1.81 4.87
CA VAL A 178 9.71 1.27 6.17
C VAL A 178 8.28 1.65 6.56
N VAL A 179 7.88 2.91 6.34
CA VAL A 179 6.49 3.34 6.59
C VAL A 179 5.51 2.58 5.69
N MET A 180 5.86 2.37 4.43
CA MET A 180 5.07 1.55 3.49
C MET A 180 4.96 0.10 3.98
N ALA A 181 6.04 -0.48 4.50
CA ALA A 181 6.05 -1.83 5.05
C ALA A 181 5.14 -1.95 6.27
N LEU A 182 5.19 -1.00 7.20
CA LEU A 182 4.30 -0.96 8.36
C LEU A 182 2.83 -0.82 7.95
N ALA A 183 2.55 0.10 7.03
CA ALA A 183 1.21 0.27 6.47
C ALA A 183 0.70 -1.02 5.81
N THR A 184 1.56 -1.70 5.06
CA THR A 184 1.25 -2.97 4.39
C THR A 184 0.90 -4.08 5.40
N SER A 185 1.69 -4.23 6.45
CA SER A 185 1.51 -5.30 7.45
C SER A 185 0.14 -5.30 8.10
N MET A 186 -0.47 -4.13 8.26
CA MET A 186 -1.81 -4.01 8.83
C MET A 186 -2.94 -4.07 7.78
N THR A 187 -2.64 -3.78 6.53
CA THR A 187 -3.66 -3.70 5.48
C THR A 187 -3.84 -5.02 4.73
N VAL A 188 -2.79 -5.85 4.68
CA VAL A 188 -2.81 -7.15 4.00
C VAL A 188 -3.91 -8.09 4.55
N PRO A 189 -4.10 -8.26 5.86
CA PRO A 189 -5.18 -9.12 6.37
C PRO A 189 -6.58 -8.63 5.96
N VAL A 190 -6.75 -7.32 5.79
CA VAL A 190 -8.04 -6.70 5.46
C VAL A 190 -8.36 -6.79 3.96
N VAL A 191 -7.42 -6.39 3.11
CA VAL A 191 -7.64 -6.24 1.66
C VAL A 191 -7.00 -7.35 0.85
N GLY A 192 -6.00 -8.01 1.42
CA GLY A 192 -5.17 -9.00 0.73
C GLY A 192 -3.92 -8.41 0.08
N ALA A 193 -2.87 -9.22 0.03
CA ALA A 193 -1.57 -8.79 -0.50
C ALA A 193 -1.63 -8.41 -1.98
N LEU A 194 -2.35 -9.19 -2.80
CA LEU A 194 -2.48 -8.96 -4.24
C LEU A 194 -3.21 -7.66 -4.58
N LEU A 195 -4.15 -7.25 -3.73
CA LEU A 195 -5.08 -6.17 -4.02
C LEU A 195 -4.68 -4.85 -3.37
N MET A 196 -3.81 -4.95 -2.37
CA MET A 196 -3.24 -3.79 -1.70
C MET A 196 -2.56 -2.84 -2.70
N PHE A 197 -1.86 -3.39 -3.68
CA PHE A 197 -1.25 -2.61 -4.75
C PHE A 197 -2.27 -1.76 -5.52
N SER A 198 -3.42 -2.36 -5.91
CA SER A 198 -4.47 -1.63 -6.64
C SER A 198 -5.04 -0.50 -5.79
N LEU A 199 -5.27 -0.74 -4.49
CA LEU A 199 -5.80 0.26 -3.57
C LEU A 199 -4.81 1.40 -3.30
N MET A 200 -3.51 1.11 -3.27
CA MET A 200 -2.48 2.14 -3.09
C MET A 200 -2.26 2.96 -4.36
N ILE A 201 -2.10 2.31 -5.50
CA ILE A 201 -1.63 2.97 -6.72
C ILE A 201 -2.78 3.54 -7.56
N GLY A 202 -3.90 2.83 -7.69
CA GLY A 202 -5.05 3.27 -8.50
C GLY A 202 -5.56 4.66 -8.11
N PRO A 203 -6.00 4.87 -6.86
CA PRO A 203 -6.46 6.16 -6.37
C PRO A 203 -5.42 7.28 -6.48
N ALA A 204 -4.16 6.98 -6.15
CA ALA A 204 -3.08 7.95 -6.20
C ALA A 204 -2.75 8.38 -7.63
N ALA A 205 -2.69 7.45 -8.56
CA ALA A 205 -2.47 7.72 -9.98
C ALA A 205 -3.64 8.51 -10.60
N ALA A 206 -4.89 8.14 -10.24
CA ALA A 206 -6.09 8.89 -10.64
C ALA A 206 -6.06 10.33 -10.13
N ALA A 207 -5.76 10.53 -8.84
CA ALA A 207 -5.67 11.85 -8.22
C ALA A 207 -4.62 12.74 -8.89
N ARG A 208 -3.45 12.18 -9.20
CA ARG A 208 -2.38 12.91 -9.89
C ARG A 208 -2.65 13.21 -11.35
N SER A 209 -3.56 12.47 -11.99
CA SER A 209 -4.02 12.78 -13.34
C SER A 209 -4.89 14.03 -13.37
N VAL A 210 -5.63 14.30 -12.27
CA VAL A 210 -6.59 15.41 -12.19
C VAL A 210 -5.93 16.70 -11.69
N THR A 211 -4.95 16.63 -10.78
CA THR A 211 -4.34 17.83 -10.19
C THR A 211 -2.84 17.72 -10.01
N ALA A 212 -2.13 18.82 -10.28
CA ALA A 212 -0.69 18.94 -10.04
C ALA A 212 -0.35 19.45 -8.62
N ARG A 213 -1.32 20.00 -7.87
CA ARG A 213 -1.10 20.51 -6.52
C ARG A 213 -0.96 19.36 -5.52
N PRO A 214 0.17 19.22 -4.80
CA PRO A 214 0.44 18.05 -3.96
C PRO A 214 -0.60 17.82 -2.86
N GLY A 215 -1.01 18.87 -2.15
CA GLY A 215 -2.00 18.75 -1.07
C GLY A 215 -3.38 18.30 -1.57
N THR A 216 -3.83 18.88 -2.70
CA THR A 216 -5.11 18.48 -3.31
C THR A 216 -5.03 17.07 -3.91
N ALA A 217 -3.89 16.69 -4.50
CA ALA A 217 -3.67 15.34 -5.02
C ALA A 217 -3.69 14.29 -3.90
N LEU A 218 -3.08 14.59 -2.74
CA LEU A 218 -3.14 13.73 -1.57
C LEU A 218 -4.58 13.58 -1.07
N ALA A 219 -5.33 14.68 -0.93
CA ALA A 219 -6.72 14.64 -0.49
C ALA A 219 -7.61 13.83 -1.46
N PHE A 220 -7.44 14.02 -2.77
CA PHE A 220 -8.15 13.23 -3.77
C PHE A 220 -7.74 11.75 -3.74
N SER A 221 -6.46 11.44 -3.55
CA SER A 221 -5.99 10.06 -3.41
C SER A 221 -6.71 9.35 -2.26
N VAL A 222 -6.78 9.99 -1.10
CA VAL A 222 -7.49 9.45 0.07
C VAL A 222 -9.00 9.34 -0.18
N ALA A 223 -9.62 10.36 -0.77
CA ALA A 223 -11.05 10.35 -1.06
C ALA A 223 -11.42 9.23 -2.05
N ILE A 224 -10.65 9.07 -3.13
CA ILE A 224 -10.86 8.01 -4.12
C ILE A 224 -10.65 6.63 -3.49
N ALA A 225 -9.63 6.46 -2.62
CA ALA A 225 -9.39 5.21 -1.91
C ALA A 225 -10.56 4.85 -0.98
N LEU A 226 -11.09 5.81 -0.23
CA LEU A 226 -12.29 5.63 0.61
C LEU A 226 -13.49 5.20 -0.21
N VAL A 227 -13.79 5.91 -1.29
CA VAL A 227 -14.91 5.58 -2.20
C VAL A 227 -14.71 4.19 -2.81
N THR A 228 -13.48 3.85 -3.23
CA THR A 228 -13.13 2.53 -3.76
C THR A 228 -13.48 1.43 -2.75
N VAL A 229 -13.01 1.55 -1.50
CA VAL A 229 -13.25 0.55 -0.46
C VAL A 229 -14.74 0.46 -0.12
N TRP A 230 -15.42 1.59 0.03
CA TRP A 230 -16.85 1.60 0.38
C TRP A 230 -17.72 0.96 -0.71
N ILE A 231 -17.50 1.29 -1.98
CA ILE A 231 -18.20 0.66 -3.09
C ILE A 231 -17.87 -0.84 -3.12
N SER A 232 -16.61 -1.22 -2.92
CA SER A 232 -16.18 -2.61 -2.95
C SER A 232 -16.83 -3.44 -1.82
N ILE A 233 -16.88 -2.92 -0.59
CA ILE A 233 -17.59 -3.58 0.53
C ILE A 233 -19.08 -3.75 0.22
N ALA A 234 -19.73 -2.70 -0.28
CA ALA A 234 -21.17 -2.74 -0.58
C ALA A 234 -21.49 -3.75 -1.70
N LEU A 235 -20.69 -3.80 -2.76
CA LEU A 235 -20.87 -4.73 -3.86
C LEU A 235 -20.52 -6.16 -3.46
N SER A 236 -19.41 -6.38 -2.76
CA SER A 236 -19.01 -7.69 -2.26
C SER A 236 -20.08 -8.30 -1.35
N TYR A 237 -20.64 -7.50 -0.45
CA TYR A 237 -21.73 -7.92 0.42
C TYR A 237 -23.02 -8.34 -0.35
N ARG A 238 -23.32 -7.67 -1.47
CA ARG A 238 -24.52 -7.98 -2.28
C ARG A 238 -24.35 -9.16 -3.21
N THR A 239 -23.13 -9.37 -3.71
CA THR A 239 -22.85 -10.37 -4.76
C THR A 239 -22.22 -11.64 -4.21
N ASN A 240 -21.70 -11.63 -2.98
CA ASN A 240 -20.85 -12.66 -2.40
C ASN A 240 -19.57 -12.93 -3.23
N TRP A 241 -19.13 -11.93 -4.01
CA TRP A 241 -17.85 -11.99 -4.73
C TRP A 241 -16.71 -11.44 -3.90
N PRO A 242 -15.45 -11.86 -4.16
CA PRO A 242 -14.29 -11.39 -3.41
C PRO A 242 -14.17 -9.86 -3.44
N LEU A 243 -13.97 -9.24 -2.26
CA LEU A 243 -13.81 -7.80 -2.13
C LEU A 243 -12.75 -7.24 -3.09
N GLY A 244 -11.67 -7.95 -3.20
CA GLY A 244 -10.55 -7.54 -4.00
C GLY A 244 -10.83 -7.39 -5.47
N PHE A 245 -11.71 -8.20 -6.03
CA PHE A 245 -12.15 -8.02 -7.40
C PHE A 245 -12.72 -6.61 -7.60
N PHE A 246 -13.58 -6.16 -6.69
CA PHE A 246 -14.17 -4.82 -6.79
C PHE A 246 -13.16 -3.71 -6.54
N VAL A 247 -12.20 -3.90 -5.63
CA VAL A 247 -11.08 -2.95 -5.41
C VAL A 247 -10.23 -2.81 -6.68
N GLY A 248 -9.91 -3.93 -7.33
CA GLY A 248 -9.15 -3.93 -8.57
C GLY A 248 -9.88 -3.22 -9.70
N VAL A 249 -11.16 -3.57 -9.92
CA VAL A 249 -12.01 -2.95 -10.96
C VAL A 249 -12.20 -1.45 -10.68
N ALA A 250 -12.55 -1.07 -9.45
CA ALA A 250 -12.75 0.33 -9.10
C ALA A 250 -11.47 1.15 -9.25
N GLY A 251 -10.31 0.60 -8.83
CA GLY A 251 -9.01 1.25 -9.03
C GLY A 251 -8.69 1.51 -10.51
N ALA A 252 -8.94 0.52 -11.37
CA ALA A 252 -8.77 0.68 -12.82
C ALA A 252 -9.74 1.72 -13.42
N VAL A 253 -11.02 1.67 -13.01
CA VAL A 253 -12.03 2.64 -13.48
C VAL A 253 -11.67 4.06 -13.07
N PHE A 254 -11.32 4.30 -11.81
CA PHE A 254 -10.91 5.63 -11.36
C PHE A 254 -9.66 6.15 -12.07
N TYR A 255 -8.69 5.26 -12.32
CA TYR A 255 -7.52 5.62 -13.10
C TYR A 255 -7.87 6.02 -14.53
N LEU A 256 -8.71 5.25 -15.22
CA LEU A 256 -9.17 5.56 -16.57
C LEU A 256 -9.97 6.86 -16.63
N LEU A 257 -10.84 7.11 -15.65
CA LEU A 257 -11.58 8.37 -15.52
C LEU A 257 -10.64 9.55 -15.30
N GLY A 258 -9.60 9.40 -14.47
CA GLY A 258 -8.57 10.41 -14.26
C GLY A 258 -7.79 10.72 -15.55
N GLN A 259 -7.42 9.71 -16.31
CA GLN A 259 -6.75 9.89 -17.61
C GLN A 259 -7.67 10.52 -18.65
N GLY A 260 -8.94 10.12 -18.71
CA GLY A 260 -9.94 10.72 -19.57
C GLY A 260 -10.16 12.21 -19.27
N ALA A 261 -10.30 12.58 -18.00
CA ALA A 261 -10.41 13.96 -17.57
C ALA A 261 -9.18 14.80 -17.97
N ARG A 262 -7.99 14.21 -17.87
CA ARG A 262 -6.75 14.83 -18.34
C ARG A 262 -6.75 15.03 -19.85
N ALA A 263 -7.17 14.04 -20.63
CA ALA A 263 -7.23 14.09 -22.09
C ALA A 263 -8.21 15.16 -22.58
N LEU A 264 -9.36 15.31 -21.89
CA LEU A 264 -10.38 16.31 -22.20
C LEU A 264 -10.00 17.74 -21.74
N GLY A 265 -8.81 17.95 -21.18
CA GLY A 265 -8.34 19.28 -20.77
C GLY A 265 -9.01 19.84 -19.50
N VAL A 266 -9.86 19.06 -18.83
CA VAL A 266 -10.58 19.47 -17.61
C VAL A 266 -9.61 19.71 -16.45
N SER A 267 -8.42 19.10 -16.49
CA SER A 267 -7.43 19.15 -15.39
C SER A 267 -6.34 20.22 -15.57
N ARG A 268 -6.43 21.10 -16.56
CA ARG A 268 -5.52 22.23 -16.70
C ARG A 268 -5.99 23.40 -15.83
N THR A 269 -5.93 23.27 -14.51
CA THR A 269 -5.69 24.46 -13.69
C THR A 269 -4.27 24.91 -13.99
N ARG A 270 -4.16 25.83 -14.96
CA ARG A 270 -2.91 26.48 -15.33
C ARG A 270 -2.19 26.91 -14.04
N LEU A 271 -0.96 26.50 -13.87
CA LEU A 271 0.01 27.31 -13.18
C LEU A 271 0.14 28.61 -13.99
N ALA A 272 -0.75 29.55 -13.72
CA ALA A 272 -0.61 30.91 -14.17
C ALA A 272 0.00 31.67 -13.00
N ALA A 273 1.16 32.25 -13.31
CA ALA A 273 1.95 33.24 -12.61
C ALA A 273 2.55 32.82 -11.26
#